data_8a4b50065a8e7f6e651b5ad541c23b27
#
_entry.id   8a4b50065a8e7f6e651b5ad541c23b27
#
_cell.length_a   1.000
_cell.length_b   1.000
_cell.length_c   1.000
_cell.angle_alpha   90.00
_cell.angle_beta   90.00
_cell.angle_gamma   90.00
#
_symmetry.space_group_name_H-M   'P 1'
#
loop_
_entity.id
_entity.type
_entity.pdbx_description
1 polymer ?
#
loop_
_entity_poly.entity_id
_entity_poly.type
_entity_poly.pdbx_seq_one_letter_code
_entity_poly.pdbx_strand_id
1 'polypeptide(L)'
;FKALGFTDVVEVAVGADLCTVEEAKDFMEEVPEKQPFMATSCCPAWSVMAKKTFPDIAPYISMALTPMVLTGRLTKQHYPDCRVVFIGPCAAKKLEASRRSIRSDIDFVLTFEEVAGMFAAKEVDFNAVEVDEKPLSFSSADGRGFAVSGGVAKAVVNAIHKLDPEREVKVANAQGLDECVKLLRMAKAGKYNGYLLEGM
;
A
#
# COMPACT_ATOMS: atom_id res chain seq x y z
N PHE A 1 5.88 5.69 -20.65
CA PHE A 1 5.09 6.80 -20.07
C PHE A 1 5.47 8.14 -20.70
N LYS A 2 6.75 8.45 -20.93
CA LYS A 2 7.18 9.70 -21.59
C LYS A 2 6.51 9.88 -22.97
N ALA A 3 6.31 8.80 -23.73
CA ALA A 3 5.57 8.84 -25.00
C ALA A 3 4.07 9.25 -24.85
N LEU A 4 3.49 9.08 -23.65
CA LEU A 4 2.15 9.57 -23.32
C LEU A 4 2.14 11.03 -22.83
N GLY A 5 3.31 11.68 -22.70
CA GLY A 5 3.45 13.05 -22.23
C GLY A 5 3.70 13.21 -20.73
N PHE A 6 3.95 12.15 -20.01
CA PHE A 6 4.40 12.24 -18.60
C PHE A 6 5.82 12.80 -18.54
N THR A 7 6.03 13.77 -17.67
CA THR A 7 7.35 14.42 -17.48
C THR A 7 8.32 13.47 -16.80
N ASP A 8 7.86 12.75 -15.78
CA ASP A 8 8.67 11.81 -15.01
C ASP A 8 7.85 10.63 -14.50
N VAL A 9 8.52 9.59 -14.02
CA VAL A 9 7.92 8.37 -13.47
C VAL A 9 8.63 8.03 -12.17
N VAL A 10 7.86 7.88 -11.10
CA VAL A 10 8.36 7.53 -9.76
C VAL A 10 7.81 6.16 -9.37
N GLU A 11 8.68 5.28 -8.90
CA GLU A 11 8.29 3.96 -8.41
C GLU A 11 7.61 4.08 -7.04
N VAL A 12 6.36 3.61 -6.93
CA VAL A 12 5.57 3.68 -5.70
C VAL A 12 6.15 2.82 -4.56
N ALA A 13 7.05 1.89 -4.87
CA ALA A 13 7.74 1.08 -3.88
C ALA A 13 8.59 1.90 -2.89
N VAL A 14 9.00 3.13 -3.25
CA VAL A 14 9.62 4.09 -2.31
C VAL A 14 8.66 4.41 -1.15
N GLY A 15 7.40 4.70 -1.48
CA GLY A 15 6.36 4.92 -0.48
C GLY A 15 6.02 3.66 0.32
N ALA A 16 6.17 2.48 -0.30
CA ALA A 16 5.99 1.20 0.40
C ALA A 16 7.07 0.98 1.46
N ASP A 17 8.33 1.29 1.17
CA ASP A 17 9.41 1.23 2.15
C ASP A 17 9.16 2.15 3.35
N LEU A 18 8.68 3.36 3.11
CA LEU A 18 8.34 4.31 4.18
C LEU A 18 7.14 3.84 5.00
N CYS A 19 6.08 3.35 4.35
CA CYS A 19 4.92 2.76 5.00
C CYS A 19 5.32 1.59 5.89
N THR A 20 6.20 0.72 5.40
CA THR A 20 6.73 -0.43 6.14
C THR A 20 7.37 -0.02 7.46
N VAL A 21 8.21 1.03 7.43
CA VAL A 21 8.90 1.51 8.64
C VAL A 21 7.92 2.07 9.67
N GLU A 22 6.92 2.81 9.23
CA GLU A 22 5.89 3.37 10.13
C GLU A 22 5.03 2.24 10.73
N GLU A 23 4.52 1.31 9.91
CA GLU A 23 3.73 0.17 10.41
C GLU A 23 4.55 -0.73 11.35
N ALA A 24 5.85 -0.90 11.11
CA ALA A 24 6.72 -1.67 12.01
C ALA A 24 6.86 -1.01 13.38
N LYS A 25 7.06 0.31 13.43
CA LYS A 25 7.12 1.08 14.68
C LYS A 25 5.80 1.02 15.44
N ASP A 26 4.68 1.29 14.74
CA ASP A 26 3.35 1.25 15.35
C ASP A 26 3.05 -0.14 15.92
N PHE A 27 3.38 -1.21 15.20
CA PHE A 27 3.20 -2.58 15.69
C PHE A 27 4.03 -2.83 16.95
N MET A 28 5.29 -2.45 16.97
CA MET A 28 6.18 -2.66 18.12
C MET A 28 5.74 -1.88 19.35
N GLU A 29 5.18 -0.68 19.15
CA GLU A 29 4.73 0.18 20.24
C GLU A 29 3.36 -0.22 20.80
N GLU A 30 2.48 -0.80 19.97
CA GLU A 30 1.07 -0.96 20.31
C GLU A 30 0.67 -2.41 20.59
N VAL A 31 1.31 -3.39 19.95
CA VAL A 31 0.90 -4.81 20.04
C VAL A 31 1.85 -5.61 20.90
N PRO A 32 1.36 -6.40 21.89
CA PRO A 32 -0.06 -6.59 22.24
C PRO A 32 -0.56 -5.66 23.38
N GLU A 33 0.27 -4.79 23.95
CA GLU A 33 0.01 -4.07 25.20
C GLU A 33 -1.15 -3.08 25.11
N LYS A 34 -1.24 -2.32 24.02
CA LYS A 34 -2.27 -1.30 23.82
C LYS A 34 -3.44 -1.81 22.98
N GLN A 35 -3.17 -2.75 22.07
CA GLN A 35 -4.18 -3.37 21.21
C GLN A 35 -3.86 -4.86 20.96
N PRO A 36 -4.91 -5.70 20.81
CA PRO A 36 -4.71 -7.14 20.70
C PRO A 36 -3.96 -7.56 19.44
N PHE A 37 -4.13 -6.85 18.34
CA PHE A 37 -3.47 -7.09 17.06
C PHE A 37 -3.44 -5.80 16.23
N MET A 38 -2.65 -5.74 15.19
CA MET A 38 -2.69 -4.69 14.20
C MET A 38 -3.05 -5.27 12.83
N ALA A 39 -3.94 -4.60 12.08
CA ALA A 39 -4.27 -4.93 10.70
C ALA A 39 -3.66 -3.87 9.77
N THR A 40 -3.02 -4.31 8.67
CA THR A 40 -2.45 -3.41 7.67
C THR A 40 -3.53 -2.57 6.99
N SER A 41 -3.19 -1.40 6.47
CA SER A 41 -4.16 -0.47 5.89
C SER A 41 -3.98 -0.18 4.40
N CYS A 42 -2.91 -0.64 3.78
CA CYS A 42 -2.51 -0.25 2.43
C CYS A 42 -3.49 -0.69 1.32
N CYS A 43 -4.32 -1.73 1.56
CA CYS A 43 -5.42 -2.10 0.65
C CYS A 43 -6.71 -1.36 1.03
N PRO A 44 -7.18 -0.37 0.23
CA PRO A 44 -8.38 0.40 0.58
C PRO A 44 -9.66 -0.42 0.52
N ALA A 45 -9.74 -1.48 -0.30
CA ALA A 45 -10.88 -2.39 -0.33
C ALA A 45 -10.99 -3.15 1.01
N TRP A 46 -9.89 -3.73 1.49
CA TRP A 46 -9.78 -4.40 2.77
C TRP A 46 -10.12 -3.46 3.93
N SER A 47 -9.43 -2.33 4.05
CA SER A 47 -9.59 -1.42 5.20
C SER A 47 -10.98 -0.81 5.28
N VAL A 48 -11.61 -0.47 4.13
CA VAL A 48 -12.99 0.04 4.09
C VAL A 48 -13.99 -1.05 4.44
N MET A 49 -13.83 -2.26 3.90
CA MET A 49 -14.69 -3.40 4.25
C MET A 49 -14.60 -3.71 5.74
N ALA A 50 -13.38 -3.80 6.29
CA ALA A 50 -13.17 -4.05 7.71
C ALA A 50 -13.84 -2.99 8.58
N LYS A 51 -13.64 -1.70 8.31
CA LYS A 51 -14.25 -0.59 9.07
C LYS A 51 -15.77 -0.57 8.99
N LYS A 52 -16.36 -0.93 7.85
CA LYS A 52 -17.82 -0.95 7.68
C LYS A 52 -18.49 -2.19 8.27
N THR A 53 -17.87 -3.35 8.11
CA THR A 53 -18.46 -4.63 8.52
C THR A 53 -18.16 -4.99 9.97
N PHE A 54 -17.00 -4.54 10.46
CA PHE A 54 -16.49 -4.80 11.80
C PHE A 54 -16.04 -3.51 12.48
N PRO A 55 -16.96 -2.58 12.82
CA PRO A 55 -16.60 -1.28 13.40
C PRO A 55 -15.79 -1.40 14.69
N ASP A 56 -15.98 -2.46 15.47
CA ASP A 56 -15.22 -2.73 16.69
C ASP A 56 -13.73 -3.01 16.42
N ILE A 57 -13.38 -3.45 15.20
CA ILE A 57 -12.00 -3.72 14.77
C ILE A 57 -11.36 -2.47 14.15
N ALA A 58 -12.17 -1.50 13.74
CA ALA A 58 -11.67 -0.30 13.08
C ALA A 58 -10.50 0.41 13.80
N PRO A 59 -10.45 0.47 15.15
CA PRO A 59 -9.31 1.05 15.88
C PRO A 59 -7.99 0.30 15.70
N TYR A 60 -8.02 -0.99 15.35
CA TYR A 60 -6.85 -1.84 15.21
C TYR A 60 -6.28 -1.88 13.78
N ILE A 61 -6.89 -1.11 12.88
CA ILE A 61 -6.38 -0.96 11.51
C ILE A 61 -5.35 0.16 11.51
N SER A 62 -4.13 -0.14 11.04
CA SER A 62 -3.05 0.83 10.94
C SER A 62 -3.50 2.15 10.32
N MET A 63 -3.01 3.24 10.87
CA MET A 63 -3.25 4.59 10.36
C MET A 63 -2.11 5.10 9.48
N ALA A 64 -1.09 4.28 9.23
CA ALA A 64 -0.02 4.62 8.32
C ALA A 64 -0.57 4.99 6.93
N LEU A 65 0.04 6.00 6.33
CA LEU A 65 -0.32 6.42 4.97
C LEU A 65 0.07 5.34 3.97
N THR A 66 -0.80 5.10 3.01
CA THR A 66 -0.53 4.09 1.99
C THR A 66 0.63 4.51 1.07
N PRO A 67 1.31 3.57 0.42
CA PRO A 67 2.40 3.86 -0.52
C PRO A 67 2.03 4.90 -1.59
N MET A 68 0.82 4.82 -2.13
CA MET A 68 0.30 5.79 -3.10
C MET A 68 0.32 7.21 -2.52
N VAL A 69 -0.23 7.38 -1.33
CA VAL A 69 -0.36 8.70 -0.69
C VAL A 69 1.00 9.25 -0.28
N LEU A 70 1.86 8.41 0.31
CA LEU A 70 3.22 8.80 0.70
C LEU A 70 4.03 9.26 -0.50
N THR A 71 4.06 8.47 -1.57
CA THR A 71 4.80 8.82 -2.79
C THR A 71 4.25 10.10 -3.41
N GLY A 72 2.93 10.23 -3.52
CA GLY A 72 2.30 11.42 -4.08
C GLY A 72 2.59 12.68 -3.28
N ARG A 73 2.49 12.59 -1.95
CA ARG A 73 2.80 13.70 -1.04
C ARG A 73 4.26 14.14 -1.15
N LEU A 74 5.20 13.20 -1.12
CA LEU A 74 6.63 13.49 -1.30
C LEU A 74 6.91 14.11 -2.67
N THR A 75 6.28 13.60 -3.73
CA THR A 75 6.41 14.16 -5.07
C THR A 75 5.96 15.61 -5.11
N LYS A 76 4.79 15.93 -4.52
CA LYS A 76 4.29 17.32 -4.45
C LYS A 76 5.08 18.23 -3.52
N GLN A 77 5.72 17.69 -2.50
CA GLN A 77 6.65 18.48 -1.67
C GLN A 77 7.90 18.90 -2.45
N HIS A 78 8.40 18.04 -3.35
CA HIS A 78 9.55 18.35 -4.21
C HIS A 78 9.15 19.20 -5.43
N TYR A 79 7.96 18.98 -5.96
CA TYR A 79 7.43 19.62 -7.16
C TYR A 79 6.01 20.13 -6.90
N PRO A 80 5.83 21.28 -6.22
CA PRO A 80 4.52 21.74 -5.73
C PRO A 80 3.46 21.92 -6.83
N ASP A 81 3.89 22.28 -8.04
CA ASP A 81 2.99 22.53 -9.18
C ASP A 81 2.73 21.30 -10.05
N CYS A 82 3.29 20.13 -9.68
CA CYS A 82 3.09 18.92 -10.46
C CYS A 82 1.68 18.34 -10.32
N ARG A 83 1.24 17.63 -11.36
CA ARG A 83 0.07 16.75 -11.31
C ARG A 83 0.53 15.31 -11.11
N VAL A 84 0.04 14.68 -10.06
CA VAL A 84 0.37 13.31 -9.71
C VAL A 84 -0.72 12.37 -10.22
N VAL A 85 -0.32 11.43 -11.06
CA VAL A 85 -1.18 10.36 -11.58
C VAL A 85 -0.68 9.04 -11.01
N PHE A 86 -1.48 8.40 -10.16
CA PHE A 86 -1.16 7.04 -9.70
C PHE A 86 -1.64 6.03 -10.73
N ILE A 87 -0.76 5.09 -11.07
CA ILE A 87 -1.05 3.98 -12.00
C ILE A 87 -0.87 2.66 -11.26
N GLY A 88 -1.91 1.83 -11.25
CA GLY A 88 -1.86 0.55 -10.53
C GLY A 88 -3.05 -0.36 -10.86
N PRO A 89 -3.07 -1.60 -10.36
CA PRO A 89 -4.08 -2.60 -10.74
C PRO A 89 -5.45 -2.40 -10.07
N CYS A 90 -5.56 -1.52 -9.06
CA CYS A 90 -6.69 -1.52 -8.14
C CYS A 90 -7.60 -0.28 -8.32
N ALA A 91 -8.84 -0.50 -8.78
CA ALA A 91 -9.85 0.57 -8.89
C ALA A 91 -10.23 1.20 -7.54
N ALA A 92 -10.08 0.48 -6.41
CA ALA A 92 -10.37 1.02 -5.09
C ALA A 92 -9.43 2.19 -4.68
N LYS A 93 -8.27 2.33 -5.35
CA LYS A 93 -7.38 3.48 -5.19
C LYS A 93 -8.03 4.80 -5.68
N LYS A 94 -8.97 4.75 -6.61
CA LYS A 94 -9.78 5.92 -7.03
C LYS A 94 -10.62 6.44 -5.87
N LEU A 95 -11.23 5.53 -5.09
CA LEU A 95 -12.00 5.90 -3.92
C LEU A 95 -11.09 6.46 -2.80
N GLU A 96 -9.92 5.88 -2.62
CA GLU A 96 -8.94 6.37 -1.67
C GLU A 96 -8.49 7.79 -2.01
N ALA A 97 -8.09 8.03 -3.25
CA ALA A 97 -7.66 9.35 -3.72
C ALA A 97 -8.75 10.44 -3.60
N SER A 98 -10.04 10.06 -3.60
CA SER A 98 -11.15 11.00 -3.45
C SER A 98 -11.38 11.51 -2.01
N ARG A 99 -10.73 10.90 -1.00
CA ARG A 99 -10.90 11.29 0.41
C ARG A 99 -10.39 12.71 0.66
N ARG A 100 -11.10 13.46 1.49
CA ARG A 100 -10.77 14.87 1.79
C ARG A 100 -9.35 15.08 2.32
N SER A 101 -8.83 14.13 3.11
CA SER A 101 -7.51 14.20 3.74
C SER A 101 -6.34 13.95 2.79
N ILE A 102 -6.59 13.37 1.61
CA ILE A 102 -5.52 12.94 0.69
C ILE A 102 -5.75 13.36 -0.77
N ARG A 103 -6.91 13.94 -1.10
CA ARG A 103 -7.24 14.33 -2.48
C ARG A 103 -6.31 15.42 -3.06
N SER A 104 -5.55 16.09 -2.22
CA SER A 104 -4.52 17.05 -2.64
C SER A 104 -3.20 16.39 -3.01
N ASP A 105 -2.97 15.14 -2.56
CA ASP A 105 -1.72 14.43 -2.81
C ASP A 105 -1.72 13.70 -4.17
N ILE A 106 -2.91 13.25 -4.62
CA ILE A 106 -3.09 12.49 -5.86
C ILE A 106 -4.17 13.15 -6.70
N ASP A 107 -3.82 13.59 -7.91
CA ASP A 107 -4.78 14.26 -8.81
C ASP A 107 -5.63 13.24 -9.59
N PHE A 108 -5.02 12.15 -10.06
CA PHE A 108 -5.69 11.12 -10.85
C PHE A 108 -5.23 9.72 -10.46
N VAL A 109 -6.10 8.74 -10.66
CA VAL A 109 -5.80 7.31 -10.53
C VAL A 109 -6.25 6.60 -11.79
N LEU A 110 -5.33 5.88 -12.42
CA LEU A 110 -5.58 5.07 -13.60
C LEU A 110 -5.28 3.59 -13.30
N THR A 111 -6.12 2.69 -13.80
CA THR A 111 -5.81 1.26 -13.77
C THR A 111 -4.85 0.89 -14.90
N PHE A 112 -4.27 -0.29 -14.85
CA PHE A 112 -3.40 -0.77 -15.92
C PHE A 112 -4.16 -0.92 -17.24
N GLU A 113 -5.43 -1.32 -17.20
CA GLU A 113 -6.29 -1.43 -18.38
C GLU A 113 -6.55 -0.07 -19.02
N GLU A 114 -6.81 0.96 -18.20
CA GLU A 114 -7.01 2.33 -18.69
C GLU A 114 -5.74 2.88 -19.36
N VAL A 115 -4.58 2.63 -18.75
CA VAL A 115 -3.29 3.03 -19.33
C VAL A 115 -2.97 2.23 -20.60
N ALA A 116 -3.28 0.93 -20.63
CA ALA A 116 -3.15 0.13 -21.86
C ALA A 116 -3.97 0.71 -23.02
N GLY A 117 -5.21 1.16 -22.73
CA GLY A 117 -6.02 1.90 -23.71
C GLY A 117 -5.37 3.20 -24.19
N MET A 118 -4.71 3.94 -23.28
CA MET A 118 -3.98 5.16 -23.66
C MET A 118 -2.77 4.85 -24.56
N PHE A 119 -2.01 3.79 -24.28
CA PHE A 119 -0.90 3.35 -25.12
C PHE A 119 -1.39 2.95 -26.51
N ALA A 120 -2.49 2.20 -26.60
CA ALA A 120 -3.10 1.82 -27.87
C ALA A 120 -3.58 3.02 -28.68
N ALA A 121 -4.25 3.97 -28.02
CA ALA A 121 -4.74 5.19 -28.67
C ALA A 121 -3.62 6.13 -29.18
N LYS A 122 -2.44 6.02 -28.58
CA LYS A 122 -1.23 6.75 -28.99
C LYS A 122 -0.31 5.94 -29.91
N GLU A 123 -0.74 4.73 -30.30
CA GLU A 123 0.04 3.82 -31.15
C GLU A 123 1.49 3.63 -30.66
N VAL A 124 1.66 3.50 -29.33
CA VAL A 124 2.99 3.32 -28.71
C VAL A 124 3.51 1.92 -29.02
N ASP A 125 4.54 1.84 -29.84
CA ASP A 125 5.26 0.59 -30.08
C ASP A 125 6.28 0.32 -28.97
N PHE A 126 5.98 -0.64 -28.10
CA PHE A 126 6.88 -1.04 -27.01
C PHE A 126 8.22 -1.61 -27.47
N ASN A 127 8.30 -2.15 -28.69
CA ASN A 127 9.54 -2.67 -29.25
C ASN A 127 10.48 -1.57 -29.74
N ALA A 128 9.93 -0.40 -30.03
CA ALA A 128 10.68 0.79 -30.49
C ALA A 128 11.03 1.77 -29.36
N VAL A 129 10.55 1.50 -28.10
CA VAL A 129 10.85 2.36 -26.96
C VAL A 129 12.27 2.09 -26.47
N GLU A 130 13.08 3.14 -26.46
CA GLU A 130 14.40 3.08 -25.80
C GLU A 130 14.21 2.89 -24.28
N VAL A 131 14.91 1.92 -23.73
CA VAL A 131 14.92 1.63 -22.30
C VAL A 131 16.03 2.42 -21.64
N ASP A 132 15.66 3.22 -20.63
CA ASP A 132 16.66 3.86 -19.77
C ASP A 132 17.24 2.78 -18.84
N GLU A 133 18.56 2.57 -18.91
CA GLU A 133 19.25 1.58 -18.07
C GLU A 133 19.35 2.00 -16.60
N LYS A 134 19.00 3.25 -16.27
CA LYS A 134 19.02 3.72 -14.90
C LYS A 134 17.85 3.17 -14.11
N PRO A 135 18.07 2.70 -12.87
CA PRO A 135 16.97 2.28 -12.01
C PRO A 135 16.03 3.46 -11.72
N LEU A 136 14.71 3.22 -11.75
CA LEU A 136 13.69 4.23 -11.43
C LEU A 136 13.79 4.76 -10.00
N SER A 137 14.25 3.93 -9.08
CA SER A 137 14.39 4.29 -7.68
C SER A 137 15.34 3.34 -6.94
N PHE A 138 15.66 3.70 -5.70
CA PHE A 138 16.42 2.88 -4.76
C PHE A 138 15.51 2.10 -3.79
N SER A 139 14.26 1.85 -4.17
CA SER A 139 13.33 1.07 -3.34
C SER A 139 13.83 -0.35 -3.12
N SER A 140 13.52 -0.87 -1.94
CA SER A 140 13.95 -2.20 -1.50
C SER A 140 13.17 -3.32 -2.19
N ALA A 141 13.66 -4.56 -2.05
CA ALA A 141 12.92 -5.75 -2.44
C ALA A 141 11.63 -5.91 -1.60
N ASP A 142 11.65 -5.48 -0.34
CA ASP A 142 10.47 -5.51 0.55
C ASP A 142 9.38 -4.55 0.05
N GLY A 143 9.75 -3.31 -0.33
CA GLY A 143 8.80 -2.34 -0.89
C GLY A 143 8.19 -2.80 -2.21
N ARG A 144 8.97 -3.40 -3.11
CA ARG A 144 8.47 -4.02 -4.34
C ARG A 144 7.61 -5.25 -4.06
N GLY A 145 7.90 -5.95 -2.96
CA GLY A 145 7.15 -7.12 -2.49
C GLY A 145 5.69 -6.83 -2.10
N PHE A 146 5.31 -5.58 -1.89
CA PHE A 146 3.90 -5.18 -1.66
C PHE A 146 2.97 -5.59 -2.81
N ALA A 147 3.51 -5.83 -3.99
CA ALA A 147 2.73 -6.22 -5.17
C ALA A 147 2.11 -7.62 -5.09
N VAL A 148 2.51 -8.44 -4.13
CA VAL A 148 1.99 -9.79 -3.95
C VAL A 148 1.27 -9.93 -2.60
N SER A 149 0.28 -10.83 -2.54
CA SER A 149 -0.45 -11.14 -1.30
C SER A 149 0.50 -11.64 -0.22
N GLY A 150 0.38 -11.14 1.01
CA GLY A 150 1.30 -11.42 2.11
C GLY A 150 2.59 -10.59 2.08
N GLY A 151 2.80 -9.80 1.04
CA GLY A 151 4.03 -9.00 0.87
C GLY A 151 4.14 -7.85 1.83
N VAL A 152 3.03 -7.23 2.21
CA VAL A 152 3.00 -6.12 3.17
C VAL A 152 3.40 -6.61 4.55
N ALA A 153 2.73 -7.66 5.05
CA ALA A 153 3.05 -8.23 6.36
C ALA A 153 4.49 -8.74 6.41
N LYS A 154 4.98 -9.37 5.31
CA LYS A 154 6.37 -9.80 5.22
C LYS A 154 7.35 -8.63 5.32
N ALA A 155 7.09 -7.54 4.63
CA ALA A 155 7.93 -6.34 4.67
C ALA A 155 7.98 -5.75 6.10
N VAL A 156 6.81 -5.63 6.75
CA VAL A 156 6.71 -5.14 8.13
C VAL A 156 7.47 -6.05 9.10
N VAL A 157 7.34 -7.37 9.00
CA VAL A 157 8.10 -8.33 9.82
C VAL A 157 9.59 -8.17 9.60
N ASN A 158 10.04 -8.05 8.34
CA ASN A 158 11.44 -7.83 8.02
C ASN A 158 11.98 -6.51 8.62
N ALA A 159 11.17 -5.46 8.62
CA ALA A 159 11.53 -4.19 9.24
C ALA A 159 11.61 -4.30 10.77
N ILE A 160 10.66 -4.98 11.41
CA ILE A 160 10.69 -5.24 12.84
C ILE A 160 11.96 -6.00 13.23
N HIS A 161 12.29 -7.08 12.52
CA HIS A 161 13.50 -7.86 12.80
C HIS A 161 14.81 -7.08 12.58
N LYS A 162 14.81 -6.05 11.72
CA LYS A 162 15.96 -5.13 11.59
C LYS A 162 16.07 -4.18 12.79
N LEU A 163 14.96 -3.80 13.41
CA LEU A 163 14.91 -2.90 14.56
C LEU A 163 15.08 -3.65 15.88
N ASP A 164 14.48 -4.83 15.99
CA ASP A 164 14.52 -5.72 17.15
C ASP A 164 14.57 -7.19 16.68
N PRO A 165 15.78 -7.78 16.57
CA PRO A 165 15.95 -9.15 16.07
C PRO A 165 15.31 -10.24 16.95
N GLU A 166 15.08 -9.97 18.23
CA GLU A 166 14.50 -10.92 19.18
C GLU A 166 12.96 -10.88 19.21
N ARG A 167 12.35 -9.90 18.53
CA ARG A 167 10.90 -9.72 18.50
C ARG A 167 10.24 -10.78 17.64
N GLU A 168 9.50 -11.68 18.25
CA GLU A 168 8.63 -12.60 17.51
C GLU A 168 7.39 -11.88 16.98
N VAL A 169 7.09 -12.05 15.69
CA VAL A 169 5.90 -11.52 15.04
C VAL A 169 5.11 -12.64 14.38
N LYS A 170 3.88 -12.81 14.80
CA LYS A 170 2.95 -13.76 14.20
C LYS A 170 2.12 -13.04 13.13
N VAL A 171 1.92 -13.68 11.99
CA VAL A 171 1.18 -13.11 10.85
C VAL A 171 0.00 -14.00 10.51
N ALA A 172 -1.11 -13.37 10.14
CA ALA A 172 -2.22 -14.05 9.49
C ALA A 172 -2.68 -13.23 8.27
N ASN A 173 -2.72 -13.89 7.12
CA ASN A 173 -3.06 -13.30 5.83
C ASN A 173 -4.39 -13.86 5.32
N ALA A 174 -5.11 -13.03 4.56
CA ALA A 174 -6.31 -13.44 3.84
C ALA A 174 -6.36 -12.77 2.47
N GLN A 175 -6.80 -13.51 1.47
CA GLN A 175 -6.96 -13.05 0.11
C GLN A 175 -8.38 -13.27 -0.39
N GLY A 176 -8.98 -12.20 -0.91
CA GLY A 176 -10.38 -12.22 -1.33
C GLY A 176 -11.36 -11.99 -0.18
N LEU A 177 -12.59 -11.59 -0.56
CA LEU A 177 -13.58 -11.09 0.38
C LEU A 177 -13.95 -12.10 1.48
N ASP A 178 -14.19 -13.34 1.11
CA ASP A 178 -14.68 -14.38 2.05
C ASP A 178 -13.62 -14.73 3.10
N GLU A 179 -12.36 -14.87 2.68
CA GLU A 179 -11.27 -15.14 3.61
C GLU A 179 -10.99 -13.94 4.52
N CYS A 180 -11.04 -12.73 3.98
CA CYS A 180 -10.89 -11.51 4.76
C CYS A 180 -12.00 -11.37 5.83
N VAL A 181 -13.26 -11.65 5.49
CA VAL A 181 -14.37 -11.66 6.44
C VAL A 181 -14.18 -12.74 7.51
N LYS A 182 -13.71 -13.93 7.12
CA LYS A 182 -13.39 -15.02 8.06
C LYS A 182 -12.26 -14.64 9.01
N LEU A 183 -11.19 -14.05 8.50
CA LEU A 183 -10.05 -13.55 9.29
C LEU A 183 -10.53 -12.57 10.37
N LEU A 184 -11.34 -11.57 9.97
CA LEU A 184 -11.86 -10.55 10.90
C LEU A 184 -12.83 -11.13 11.95
N ARG A 185 -13.69 -12.08 11.57
CA ARG A 185 -14.54 -12.79 12.55
C ARG A 185 -13.71 -13.51 13.61
N MET A 186 -12.63 -14.17 13.18
CA MET A 186 -11.74 -14.87 14.09
C MET A 186 -10.93 -13.91 14.97
N ALA A 187 -10.50 -12.76 14.41
CA ALA A 187 -9.85 -11.69 15.17
C ALA A 187 -10.80 -11.12 16.24
N LYS A 188 -12.04 -10.82 15.88
CA LYS A 188 -13.08 -10.37 16.82
C LYS A 188 -13.34 -11.40 17.94
N ALA A 189 -13.21 -12.69 17.66
CA ALA A 189 -13.31 -13.77 18.65
C ALA A 189 -12.05 -13.97 19.50
N GLY A 190 -11.02 -13.11 19.36
CA GLY A 190 -9.80 -13.16 20.16
C GLY A 190 -8.73 -14.15 19.70
N LYS A 191 -8.86 -14.72 18.50
CA LYS A 191 -7.90 -15.74 18.01
C LYS A 191 -6.50 -15.19 17.71
N TYR A 192 -6.40 -13.93 17.32
CA TYR A 192 -5.16 -13.35 16.78
C TYR A 192 -4.51 -12.32 17.70
N ASN A 193 -4.50 -12.60 19.01
CA ASN A 193 -3.78 -11.74 19.95
C ASN A 193 -2.26 -11.79 19.69
N GLY A 194 -1.62 -10.61 19.56
CA GLY A 194 -0.20 -10.49 19.23
C GLY A 194 0.13 -10.63 17.74
N TYR A 195 -0.85 -10.61 16.85
CA TYR A 195 -0.65 -10.82 15.41
C TYR A 195 -0.64 -9.52 14.60
N LEU A 196 0.10 -9.57 13.49
CA LEU A 196 -0.07 -8.68 12.35
C LEU A 196 -1.02 -9.34 11.34
N LEU A 197 -2.10 -8.65 10.97
CA LEU A 197 -3.10 -9.14 10.02
C LEU A 197 -2.99 -8.42 8.69
N GLU A 198 -3.02 -9.17 7.59
CA GLU A 198 -3.08 -8.60 6.25
C GLU A 198 -4.29 -9.15 5.50
N GLY A 199 -5.03 -8.26 4.84
CA GLY A 199 -6.11 -8.61 3.92
C GLY A 199 -5.96 -7.92 2.56
N MET A 200 -6.23 -8.65 1.50
CA MET A 200 -6.13 -8.14 0.14
C MET A 200 -7.32 -8.61 -0.74
#